data_50fadab79f65927161d5225761e0e98c
#
_entry.id   50fadab79f65927161d5225761e0e98c
#
_cell.length_a   1.000
_cell.length_b   1.000
_cell.length_c   1.000
_cell.angle_alpha   90.00
_cell.angle_beta   90.00
_cell.angle_gamma   90.00
#
_symmetry.space_group_name_H-M   'P 1'
#
loop_
_entity.id
_entity.type
_entity.pdbx_description
1 polymer ?
#
loop_
_entity_poly.entity_id
_entity_poly.type
_entity_poly.pdbx_seq_one_letter_code
_entity_poly.pdbx_strand_id
1 'polypeptide(L)'
;MIFTHGCFWHHHNCYLFKVPATRTAFWLEKIGKNVQRDARDCEKLQALGWRVLIVWECALRGREKLGDDALSERVIEWICGGGDSAQIDTLGIHLL
;
A
#
# COMPACT_ATOMS: atom_id res chain seq x y z
N MET A 1 11.04 -7.20 -0.13
CA MET A 1 10.80 -5.99 0.69
C MET A 1 9.30 -5.82 0.91
N ILE A 2 8.89 -5.75 2.16
CA ILE A 2 7.47 -5.61 2.51
C ILE A 2 7.29 -4.29 3.24
N PHE A 3 6.36 -3.45 2.75
CA PHE A 3 6.00 -2.18 3.37
C PHE A 3 4.56 -2.20 3.86
N THR A 4 4.30 -1.50 4.96
CA THR A 4 2.93 -1.20 5.38
C THR A 4 2.70 0.29 5.18
N HIS A 5 1.66 0.65 4.41
CA HIS A 5 1.34 2.05 4.11
C HIS A 5 0.02 2.47 4.72
N GLY A 6 0.01 3.62 5.40
CA GLY A 6 -1.23 4.25 5.85
C GLY A 6 -1.99 4.85 4.66
N CYS A 7 -3.29 4.57 4.57
CA CYS A 7 -4.08 4.98 3.42
C CYS A 7 -4.17 6.50 3.25
N PHE A 8 -4.28 7.24 4.34
CA PHE A 8 -4.31 8.69 4.30
C PHE A 8 -2.99 9.28 3.79
N TRP A 9 -1.88 8.86 4.37
CA TRP A 9 -0.56 9.46 4.09
C TRP A 9 -0.04 9.16 2.69
N HIS A 10 -0.51 8.06 2.09
CA HIS A 10 -0.05 7.60 0.78
C HIS A 10 -1.14 7.69 -0.29
N HIS A 11 -2.22 8.42 -0.02
CA HIS A 11 -3.33 8.67 -0.93
C HIS A 11 -3.88 7.39 -1.56
N HIS A 12 -4.13 6.38 -0.74
CA HIS A 12 -4.73 5.14 -1.23
C HIS A 12 -6.20 5.35 -1.57
N ASN A 13 -6.63 4.89 -2.72
CA ASN A 13 -8.01 5.04 -3.18
C ASN A 13 -8.93 4.04 -2.47
N CYS A 14 -9.30 4.34 -1.24
CA CYS A 14 -10.18 3.51 -0.43
C CYS A 14 -10.99 4.36 0.55
N TYR A 15 -11.89 3.71 1.29
CA TYR A 15 -12.79 4.41 2.22
C TYR A 15 -12.09 5.09 3.41
N LEU A 16 -10.85 4.69 3.72
CA LEU A 16 -10.06 5.33 4.79
C LEU A 16 -9.42 6.65 4.38
N PHE A 17 -9.36 6.94 3.07
CA PHE A 17 -8.83 8.22 2.61
C PHE A 17 -9.95 9.24 2.49
N LYS A 18 -9.75 10.39 3.14
CA LYS A 18 -10.65 11.54 3.01
C LYS A 18 -9.81 12.81 2.86
N VAL A 19 -10.18 13.64 1.89
CA VAL A 19 -9.54 14.94 1.71
C VAL A 19 -9.85 15.81 2.93
N PRO A 20 -8.82 16.33 3.64
CA PRO A 20 -9.07 17.18 4.81
C PRO A 20 -9.84 18.44 4.44
N ALA A 21 -10.83 18.80 5.26
CA ALA A 21 -11.64 20.00 5.04
C ALA A 21 -10.91 21.29 5.43
N THR A 22 -9.90 21.20 6.33
CA THR A 22 -9.10 22.31 6.81
C THR A 22 -7.70 22.22 6.26
N ARG A 23 -7.13 23.33 5.77
CA ARG A 23 -5.80 23.39 5.16
C ARG A 23 -5.63 22.38 4.02
N THR A 24 -6.66 22.25 3.21
CA THR A 24 -6.73 21.24 2.15
C THR A 24 -5.51 21.28 1.22
N ALA A 25 -5.13 22.47 0.75
CA ALA A 25 -4.00 22.63 -0.17
C ALA A 25 -2.67 22.16 0.46
N PHE A 26 -2.45 22.46 1.73
CA PHE A 26 -1.26 22.01 2.45
C PHE A 26 -1.18 20.48 2.50
N TRP A 27 -2.29 19.82 2.87
CA TRP A 27 -2.32 18.37 2.99
C TRP A 27 -2.19 17.67 1.64
N LEU A 28 -2.85 18.18 0.60
CA LEU A 28 -2.76 17.59 -0.74
C LEU A 28 -1.33 17.68 -1.29
N GLU A 29 -0.64 18.80 -1.05
CA GLU A 29 0.75 18.94 -1.45
C GLU A 29 1.66 17.95 -0.70
N LYS A 30 1.50 17.84 0.60
CA LYS A 30 2.29 16.93 1.43
C LYS A 30 2.07 15.48 1.03
N ILE A 31 0.82 15.08 0.86
CA ILE A 31 0.46 13.72 0.45
C ILE A 31 0.98 13.43 -0.96
N GLY A 32 0.87 14.40 -1.87
CA GLY A 32 1.41 14.27 -3.22
C GLY A 32 2.90 14.00 -3.25
N LYS A 33 3.67 14.67 -2.39
CA LYS A 33 5.10 14.41 -2.26
C LYS A 33 5.39 13.01 -1.75
N ASN A 34 4.58 12.51 -0.82
CA ASN A 34 4.71 11.13 -0.33
C ASN A 34 4.47 10.12 -1.45
N VAL A 35 3.43 10.33 -2.26
CA VAL A 35 3.12 9.46 -3.40
C VAL A 35 4.28 9.43 -4.39
N GLN A 36 4.85 10.58 -4.73
CA GLN A 36 5.98 10.67 -5.65
C GLN A 36 7.22 9.96 -5.11
N ARG A 37 7.51 10.14 -3.83
CA ARG A 37 8.64 9.47 -3.16
C ARG A 37 8.45 7.96 -3.17
N ASP A 38 7.25 7.47 -2.85
CA ASP A 38 6.95 6.05 -2.83
C ASP A 38 7.17 5.43 -4.21
N ALA A 39 6.72 6.09 -5.27
CA ALA A 39 6.91 5.61 -6.63
C ALA A 39 8.39 5.50 -6.98
N ARG A 40 9.19 6.51 -6.63
CA ARG A 40 10.65 6.50 -6.88
C ARG A 40 11.34 5.41 -6.09
N ASP A 41 10.97 5.22 -4.82
CA ASP A 41 11.57 4.21 -3.97
C ASP A 41 11.26 2.81 -4.49
N CYS A 42 10.03 2.56 -4.92
CA CYS A 42 9.65 1.29 -5.53
C CYS A 42 10.43 1.02 -6.81
N GLU A 43 10.57 2.01 -7.68
CA GLU A 43 11.36 1.86 -8.91
C GLU A 43 12.82 1.52 -8.61
N LYS A 44 13.43 2.20 -7.66
CA LYS A 44 14.82 1.95 -7.27
C LYS A 44 15.00 0.53 -6.73
N LEU A 45 14.09 0.08 -5.87
CA LEU A 45 14.16 -1.26 -5.29
C LEU A 45 14.01 -2.33 -6.38
N GLN A 46 13.07 -2.15 -7.28
CA GLN A 46 12.87 -3.10 -8.39
C GLN A 46 14.07 -3.12 -9.33
N ALA A 47 14.68 -1.97 -9.61
CA ALA A 47 15.90 -1.89 -10.42
C ALA A 47 17.08 -2.62 -9.78
N LEU A 48 17.10 -2.72 -8.44
CA LEU A 48 18.11 -3.47 -7.69
C LEU A 48 17.79 -4.97 -7.58
N GLY A 49 16.70 -5.42 -8.17
CA GLY A 49 16.29 -6.82 -8.13
C GLY A 49 15.38 -7.20 -6.96
N TRP A 50 14.93 -6.24 -6.16
CA TRP A 50 14.00 -6.50 -5.08
C TRP A 50 12.57 -6.62 -5.59
N ARG A 51 11.85 -7.61 -5.08
CA ARG A 51 10.40 -7.64 -5.19
C ARG A 51 9.83 -6.77 -4.06
N VAL A 52 8.76 -6.04 -4.33
CA VAL A 52 8.13 -5.13 -3.37
C VAL A 52 6.69 -5.58 -3.12
N LEU A 53 6.31 -5.71 -1.86
CA LEU A 53 4.92 -5.92 -1.45
C LEU A 53 4.49 -4.76 -0.57
N ILE A 54 3.40 -4.10 -0.95
CA ILE A 54 2.78 -3.03 -0.14
C ILE A 54 1.51 -3.58 0.48
N VAL A 55 1.43 -3.54 1.82
CA VAL A 55 0.22 -3.92 2.56
C VAL A 55 -0.43 -2.63 3.03
N TRP A 56 -1.63 -2.34 2.52
CA TRP A 56 -2.34 -1.12 2.83
C TRP A 56 -3.09 -1.21 4.15
N GLU A 57 -3.18 -0.11 4.86
CA GLU A 57 -3.86 -0.02 6.16
C GLU A 57 -5.29 -0.56 6.10
N CYS A 58 -6.03 -0.32 5.03
CA CYS A 58 -7.41 -0.79 4.89
C CYS A 58 -7.53 -2.33 4.88
N ALA A 59 -6.45 -3.04 4.54
CA ALA A 59 -6.42 -4.51 4.63
C ALA A 59 -6.16 -4.99 6.05
N LEU A 60 -5.56 -4.14 6.89
CA LEU A 60 -5.14 -4.49 8.25
C LEU A 60 -6.16 -4.11 9.31
N ARG A 61 -6.95 -3.07 9.07
CA ARG A 61 -7.89 -2.55 10.06
C ARG A 61 -9.10 -1.91 9.38
N GLY A 62 -10.13 -1.68 10.18
CA GLY A 62 -11.36 -1.08 9.72
C GLY A 62 -12.39 -2.10 9.32
N ARG A 63 -13.56 -1.63 8.90
CA ARG A 63 -14.73 -2.49 8.64
C ARG A 63 -14.56 -3.46 7.48
N GLU A 64 -13.66 -3.14 6.55
CA GLU A 64 -13.44 -3.95 5.34
C GLU A 64 -12.08 -4.65 5.33
N LYS A 65 -11.43 -4.75 6.50
CA LYS A 65 -10.15 -5.43 6.61
C LYS A 65 -10.23 -6.89 6.18
N LEU A 66 -9.12 -7.42 5.69
CA LEU A 66 -8.98 -8.86 5.48
C LEU A 66 -8.85 -9.55 6.84
N GLY A 67 -9.38 -10.76 6.98
CA GLY A 67 -9.14 -11.56 8.17
C GLY A 67 -7.66 -11.92 8.30
N ASP A 68 -7.19 -12.17 9.52
CA ASP A 68 -5.78 -12.48 9.77
C ASP A 68 -5.31 -13.70 8.96
N ASP A 69 -6.15 -14.73 8.85
CA ASP A 69 -5.81 -15.93 8.08
C ASP A 69 -5.69 -15.61 6.59
N ALA A 70 -6.65 -14.87 6.02
CA ALA A 70 -6.62 -14.50 4.62
C ALA A 70 -5.41 -13.63 4.29
N LEU A 71 -5.11 -12.65 5.16
CA LEU A 71 -3.96 -11.78 4.98
C LEU A 71 -2.65 -12.58 5.03
N SER A 72 -2.51 -13.44 6.04
CA SER A 72 -1.32 -14.28 6.20
C SER A 72 -1.10 -15.18 4.99
N GLU A 73 -2.16 -15.80 4.48
CA GLU A 73 -2.09 -16.64 3.29
C GLU A 73 -1.59 -15.86 2.06
N ARG A 74 -2.11 -14.65 1.84
CA ARG A 74 -1.69 -13.82 0.71
C ARG A 74 -0.21 -13.44 0.81
N VAL A 75 0.25 -13.06 2.00
CA VAL A 75 1.64 -12.70 2.23
C VAL A 75 2.57 -13.90 2.01
N ILE A 76 2.21 -15.05 2.57
CA ILE A 76 3.01 -16.28 2.44
C ILE A 76 3.08 -16.72 0.99
N GLU A 77 1.95 -16.74 0.29
CA GLU A 77 1.92 -17.09 -1.14
C GLU A 77 2.83 -16.17 -1.96
N TRP A 78 2.81 -14.86 -1.66
CA TRP A 78 3.67 -13.91 -2.36
C TRP A 78 5.17 -14.16 -2.07
N ILE A 79 5.52 -14.41 -0.81
CA ILE A 79 6.92 -14.68 -0.41
C ILE A 79 7.43 -15.94 -1.10
N CYS A 80 6.65 -17.02 -1.06
CA CYS A 80 7.07 -18.33 -1.54
C CYS A 80 6.89 -18.51 -3.06
N GLY A 81 5.95 -17.79 -3.66
CA GLY A 81 5.55 -17.99 -5.04
C GLY A 81 6.48 -17.38 -6.10
N GLY A 82 7.42 -16.53 -5.71
CA GLY A 82 8.35 -15.90 -6.65
C GLY A 82 7.70 -14.94 -7.65
N GLY A 83 6.51 -14.42 -7.35
CA GLY A 83 5.82 -13.48 -8.22
C GLY A 83 6.41 -12.08 -8.24
N ASP A 84 5.85 -11.22 -9.10
CA ASP A 84 6.26 -9.82 -9.22
C ASP A 84 5.83 -8.98 -8.02
N SER A 85 6.26 -7.71 -8.00
CA SER A 85 5.84 -6.76 -6.99
C SER A 85 4.33 -6.60 -6.98
N ALA A 86 3.75 -6.48 -5.79
CA ALA A 86 2.30 -6.52 -5.60
C ALA A 86 1.87 -5.61 -4.47
N GLN A 87 0.55 -5.47 -4.31
CA GLN A 87 -0.05 -4.77 -3.18
C GLN A 87 -1.25 -5.54 -2.66
N ILE A 88 -1.54 -5.37 -1.37
CA ILE A 88 -2.69 -5.98 -0.70
C ILE A 88 -3.56 -4.88 -0.13
N ASP A 89 -4.84 -4.92 -0.47
CA ASP A 89 -5.86 -4.03 0.08
C ASP A 89 -7.13 -4.83 0.43
N THR A 90 -8.27 -4.16 0.57
CA THR A 90 -9.53 -4.83 0.92
C THR A 90 -9.99 -5.85 -0.11
N LEU A 91 -9.54 -5.75 -1.35
CA LEU A 91 -9.91 -6.66 -2.44
C LEU A 91 -8.98 -7.87 -2.54
N GLY A 92 -7.94 -7.92 -1.72
CA GLY A 92 -6.94 -8.97 -1.74
C GLY A 92 -5.63 -8.52 -2.36
N ILE A 93 -4.90 -9.45 -2.97
CA ILE A 93 -3.60 -9.17 -3.58
C ILE A 93 -3.75 -8.94 -5.09
N HIS A 94 -3.04 -7.91 -5.58
CA HIS A 94 -2.95 -7.65 -7.01
C HIS A 94 -1.60 -7.02 -7.36
N LEU A 95 -1.20 -7.07 -8.62
CA LEU A 95 0.07 -6.51 -9.07
C LEU A 95 0.12 -5.00 -8.88
N LEU A 96 1.31 -4.49 -8.61
CA LEU A 96 1.56 -3.06 -8.55
C LEU A 96 1.38 -2.38 -9.90
#